data_3288c5851e0e60cc7b9f74011f7d5d4b
#
_entry.id   3288c5851e0e60cc7b9f74011f7d5d4b
#
_cell.length_a   1.000
_cell.length_b   1.000
_cell.length_c   1.000
_cell.angle_alpha   90.00
_cell.angle_beta   90.00
_cell.angle_gamma   90.00
#
_symmetry.space_group_name_H-M   'P 1'
#
loop_
_entity.id
_entity.type
_entity.pdbx_description
1 polymer ?
#
loop_
_entity_poly.entity_id
_entity_poly.type
_entity_poly.pdbx_seq_one_letter_code
_entity_poly.pdbx_strand_id
1 'polypeptide(L)'
;RADVEPMTKLPTAPVLDDYTIGDTCWEYLDKMQKLCDANGATLILIKSPSLWPHWYDQWDEQISDYAAEHGLDYINLLNVSDDIGIDMQTDTYDAGLHLNIYGAEKLSRYFAEILAGRYGVPDRRDDETVSADWENKCKAYYELLAAQNAELEEYGYLKSWTLGDEK
;
A
#
# COMPACT_ATOMS: atom_id res chain seq x y z
N ARG A 1 3.26 -1.56 -11.80
CA ARG A 1 2.74 -2.21 -13.00
C ARG A 1 1.47 -1.50 -13.45
N ALA A 2 1.29 -1.31 -14.75
CA ALA A 2 0.11 -0.66 -15.33
C ALA A 2 -0.97 -1.65 -15.79
N ASP A 3 -0.66 -2.93 -15.81
CA ASP A 3 -1.61 -3.98 -16.17
C ASP A 3 -2.73 -4.15 -15.14
N VAL A 4 -3.82 -4.75 -15.56
CA VAL A 4 -5.01 -4.99 -14.75
C VAL A 4 -5.34 -6.47 -14.77
N GLU A 5 -5.45 -7.07 -13.60
CA GLU A 5 -6.10 -8.36 -13.40
C GLU A 5 -7.25 -8.15 -12.40
N PRO A 6 -8.51 -8.19 -12.88
CA PRO A 6 -9.67 -7.87 -12.07
C PRO A 6 -9.96 -8.97 -11.06
N MET A 7 -10.38 -8.60 -9.85
CA MET A 7 -10.95 -9.51 -8.88
C MET A 7 -12.36 -9.92 -9.33
N THR A 8 -12.49 -11.07 -9.99
CA THR A 8 -13.79 -11.56 -10.46
C THR A 8 -14.56 -12.33 -9.40
N LYS A 9 -13.85 -12.93 -8.44
CA LYS A 9 -14.45 -13.70 -7.35
C LYS A 9 -13.49 -13.73 -6.16
N LEU A 10 -13.90 -13.13 -5.05
CA LEU A 10 -13.20 -13.30 -3.79
C LEU A 10 -13.45 -14.72 -3.25
N PRO A 11 -12.41 -15.54 -3.04
CA PRO A 11 -12.55 -16.83 -2.40
C PRO A 11 -13.14 -16.67 -0.99
N THR A 12 -13.93 -17.65 -0.56
CA THR A 12 -14.42 -17.67 0.82
C THR A 12 -13.23 -17.80 1.78
N ALA A 13 -13.17 -16.92 2.77
CA ALA A 13 -12.14 -16.98 3.79
C ALA A 13 -12.23 -18.32 4.55
N PRO A 14 -11.14 -19.10 4.68
CA PRO A 14 -11.15 -20.29 5.52
C PRO A 14 -11.42 -19.91 6.97
N VAL A 15 -12.16 -20.75 7.68
CA VAL A 15 -12.29 -20.64 9.14
C VAL A 15 -11.03 -21.21 9.76
N LEU A 16 -10.38 -20.43 10.62
CA LEU A 16 -9.17 -20.85 11.33
C LEU A 16 -9.55 -21.41 12.69
N ASP A 17 -8.79 -22.38 13.15
CA ASP A 17 -8.92 -22.92 14.53
C ASP A 17 -8.40 -21.92 15.58
N ASP A 18 -7.44 -21.06 15.18
CA ASP A 18 -6.85 -20.03 16.02
C ASP A 18 -6.57 -18.78 15.18
N TYR A 19 -7.02 -17.63 15.66
CA TYR A 19 -6.80 -16.31 15.05
C TYR A 19 -5.75 -15.49 15.81
N THR A 20 -5.06 -16.09 16.79
CA THR A 20 -4.06 -15.38 17.59
C THR A 20 -2.86 -15.00 16.74
N ILE A 21 -2.50 -13.72 16.76
CA ILE A 21 -1.23 -13.24 16.19
C ILE A 21 -0.10 -13.72 17.09
N GLY A 22 0.89 -14.41 16.53
CA GLY A 22 1.97 -15.03 17.29
C GLY A 22 2.89 -14.00 17.97
N ASP A 23 3.43 -14.37 19.13
CA ASP A 23 4.29 -13.53 19.99
C ASP A 23 5.46 -12.88 19.23
N THR A 24 6.04 -13.59 18.26
CA THR A 24 7.12 -13.07 17.43
C THR A 24 6.73 -11.78 16.70
N CYS A 25 5.46 -11.66 16.26
CA CYS A 25 4.99 -10.44 15.58
C CYS A 25 5.02 -9.25 16.55
N TRP A 26 4.54 -9.46 17.77
CA TRP A 26 4.52 -8.43 18.82
C TRP A 26 5.93 -8.01 19.22
N GLU A 27 6.85 -8.97 19.41
CA GLU A 27 8.26 -8.67 19.68
C GLU A 27 8.90 -7.81 18.60
N TYR A 28 8.58 -8.04 17.34
CA TYR A 28 9.13 -7.23 16.26
C TYR A 28 8.49 -5.85 16.17
N LEU A 29 7.19 -5.71 16.43
CA LEU A 29 6.54 -4.40 16.54
C LEU A 29 7.15 -3.58 17.68
N ASP A 30 7.38 -4.18 18.85
CA ASP A 30 8.08 -3.53 19.97
C ASP A 30 9.49 -3.05 19.60
N LYS A 31 10.24 -3.87 18.84
CA LYS A 31 11.58 -3.49 18.37
C LYS A 31 11.50 -2.33 17.36
N MET A 32 10.50 -2.34 16.47
CA MET A 32 10.28 -1.26 15.51
C MET A 32 9.92 0.04 16.24
N GLN A 33 9.01 0.00 17.21
CA GLN A 33 8.66 1.16 18.02
C GLN A 33 9.88 1.74 18.73
N LYS A 34 10.65 0.91 19.45
CA LYS A 34 11.88 1.33 20.15
C LYS A 34 12.90 1.97 19.19
N LEU A 35 13.01 1.43 17.97
CA LEU A 35 13.90 1.98 16.95
C LEU A 35 13.40 3.34 16.47
N CYS A 36 12.11 3.50 16.24
CA CYS A 36 11.50 4.77 15.86
C CYS A 36 11.69 5.81 16.95
N ASP A 37 11.39 5.48 18.21
CA ASP A 37 11.56 6.36 19.36
C ASP A 37 13.01 6.85 19.53
N ALA A 38 13.97 5.93 19.38
CA ALA A 38 15.40 6.25 19.46
C ALA A 38 15.89 7.20 18.36
N ASN A 39 15.17 7.26 17.24
CA ASN A 39 15.50 8.11 16.08
C ASN A 39 14.56 9.33 15.93
N GLY A 40 13.63 9.54 16.85
CA GLY A 40 12.64 10.62 16.77
C GLY A 40 11.68 10.47 15.59
N ALA A 41 11.42 9.23 15.17
CA ALA A 41 10.48 8.90 14.10
C ALA A 41 9.13 8.45 14.68
N THR A 42 8.05 8.75 13.98
CA THR A 42 6.70 8.27 14.32
C THR A 42 6.43 6.95 13.60
N LEU A 43 6.09 5.90 14.36
CA LEU A 43 5.62 4.64 13.80
C LEU A 43 4.11 4.69 13.57
N ILE A 44 3.68 4.38 12.36
CA ILE A 44 2.27 4.25 11.98
C ILE A 44 2.05 2.83 11.47
N LEU A 45 1.08 2.12 12.03
CA LEU A 45 0.68 0.80 11.57
C LEU A 45 -0.37 0.93 10.46
N ILE A 46 -0.18 0.20 9.37
CA ILE A 46 -1.08 0.30 8.21
C ILE A 46 -1.44 -1.10 7.71
N LYS A 47 -2.73 -1.36 7.52
CA LYS A 47 -3.20 -2.46 6.68
C LYS A 47 -3.47 -1.91 5.28
N SER A 48 -2.77 -2.42 4.29
CA SER A 48 -2.99 -2.02 2.89
C SER A 48 -4.37 -2.49 2.38
N PRO A 49 -4.93 -1.83 1.36
CA PRO A 49 -6.22 -2.20 0.78
C PRO A 49 -6.08 -3.42 -0.14
N SER A 50 -5.68 -4.55 0.41
CA SER A 50 -5.55 -5.81 -0.32
C SER A 50 -6.56 -6.83 0.20
N LEU A 51 -7.25 -7.52 -0.73
CA LEU A 51 -8.27 -8.52 -0.41
C LEU A 51 -7.66 -9.90 -0.15
N TRP A 52 -6.41 -10.10 -0.55
CA TRP A 52 -5.72 -11.36 -0.39
C TRP A 52 -4.31 -11.17 0.18
N PRO A 53 -3.83 -12.03 1.11
CA PRO A 53 -4.59 -13.04 1.84
C PRO A 53 -5.72 -12.40 2.66
N HIS A 54 -6.75 -13.20 3.00
CA HIS A 54 -7.86 -12.69 3.80
C HIS A 54 -7.37 -12.01 5.07
N TRP A 55 -7.97 -10.86 5.37
CA TRP A 55 -7.76 -10.14 6.60
C TRP A 55 -8.96 -10.37 7.50
N TYR A 56 -8.76 -10.98 8.67
CA TYR A 56 -9.83 -11.33 9.59
C TYR A 56 -10.07 -10.22 10.61
N ASP A 57 -11.33 -10.03 11.00
CA ASP A 57 -11.70 -9.02 11.99
C ASP A 57 -10.96 -9.23 13.33
N GLN A 58 -10.71 -10.49 13.70
CA GLN A 58 -9.95 -10.85 14.91
C GLN A 58 -8.48 -10.40 14.87
N TRP A 59 -7.89 -10.33 13.67
CA TRP A 59 -6.53 -9.78 13.52
C TRP A 59 -6.56 -8.26 13.55
N ASP A 60 -7.58 -7.65 12.95
CA ASP A 60 -7.76 -6.21 12.95
C ASP A 60 -7.94 -5.68 14.37
N GLU A 61 -8.76 -6.37 15.19
CA GLU A 61 -8.99 -6.06 16.59
C GLU A 61 -7.68 -6.16 17.41
N GLN A 62 -6.91 -7.24 17.28
CA GLN A 62 -5.63 -7.42 17.99
C GLN A 62 -4.61 -6.33 17.64
N ILE A 63 -4.50 -5.96 16.35
CA ILE A 63 -3.59 -4.86 15.95
C ILE A 63 -4.09 -3.51 16.48
N SER A 64 -5.41 -3.29 16.47
CA SER A 64 -6.01 -2.06 17.00
C SER A 64 -5.76 -1.93 18.51
N ASP A 65 -5.95 -3.01 19.25
CA ASP A 65 -5.71 -3.04 20.71
C ASP A 65 -4.22 -2.80 21.03
N TYR A 66 -3.33 -3.50 20.32
CA TYR A 66 -1.89 -3.28 20.44
C TYR A 66 -1.52 -1.81 20.17
N ALA A 67 -2.04 -1.23 19.09
CA ALA A 67 -1.76 0.16 18.76
C ALA A 67 -2.25 1.11 19.88
N ALA A 68 -3.45 0.87 20.41
CA ALA A 68 -4.01 1.66 21.51
C ALA A 68 -3.16 1.55 22.80
N GLU A 69 -2.73 0.35 23.18
CA GLU A 69 -1.88 0.11 24.34
C GLU A 69 -0.51 0.79 24.24
N HIS A 70 0.05 0.84 23.03
CA HIS A 70 1.39 1.39 22.77
C HIS A 70 1.38 2.87 22.32
N GLY A 71 0.18 3.49 22.23
CA GLY A 71 0.04 4.88 21.81
C GLY A 71 0.43 5.09 20.33
N LEU A 72 0.25 4.05 19.50
CA LEU A 72 0.48 4.08 18.06
C LEU A 72 -0.80 4.36 17.30
N ASP A 73 -0.68 4.89 16.10
CA ASP A 73 -1.77 4.97 15.16
C ASP A 73 -1.86 3.69 14.33
N TYR A 74 -3.06 3.13 14.19
CA TYR A 74 -3.38 2.08 13.24
C TYR A 74 -4.41 2.55 12.23
N ILE A 75 -4.14 2.34 10.95
CA ILE A 75 -5.00 2.74 9.84
C ILE A 75 -5.26 1.52 8.96
N ASN A 76 -6.48 0.99 9.01
CA ASN A 76 -6.92 -0.04 8.09
C ASN A 76 -7.46 0.60 6.81
N LEU A 77 -6.60 0.69 5.78
CA LEU A 77 -6.93 1.28 4.49
C LEU A 77 -7.85 0.38 3.64
N LEU A 78 -7.98 -0.90 4.00
CA LEU A 78 -8.94 -1.80 3.36
C LEU A 78 -10.38 -1.38 3.71
N ASN A 79 -10.63 -0.99 4.97
CA ASN A 79 -11.95 -0.57 5.44
C ASN A 79 -12.44 0.76 4.83
N VAL A 80 -11.52 1.54 4.26
CA VAL A 80 -11.81 2.84 3.62
C VAL A 80 -11.51 2.82 2.12
N SER A 81 -11.45 1.64 1.51
CA SER A 81 -11.14 1.49 0.07
C SER A 81 -12.10 2.27 -0.82
N ASP A 82 -13.38 2.32 -0.47
CA ASP A 82 -14.39 3.08 -1.20
C ASP A 82 -14.15 4.60 -1.10
N ASP A 83 -13.76 5.11 0.08
CA ASP A 83 -13.42 6.52 0.28
C ASP A 83 -12.16 6.92 -0.50
N ILE A 84 -11.20 6.00 -0.63
CA ILE A 84 -10.01 6.17 -1.45
C ILE A 84 -10.37 6.14 -2.95
N GLY A 85 -11.50 5.52 -3.30
CA GLY A 85 -11.94 5.29 -4.68
C GLY A 85 -11.20 4.14 -5.36
N ILE A 86 -10.77 3.13 -4.59
CA ILE A 86 -10.14 1.91 -5.12
C ILE A 86 -11.23 0.99 -5.66
N ASP A 87 -11.07 0.61 -6.93
CA ASP A 87 -11.90 -0.40 -7.60
C ASP A 87 -11.05 -1.65 -7.88
N MET A 88 -11.36 -2.75 -7.21
CA MET A 88 -10.63 -4.02 -7.37
C MET A 88 -10.79 -4.65 -8.76
N GLN A 89 -11.66 -4.09 -9.62
CA GLN A 89 -11.78 -4.51 -11.02
C GLN A 89 -10.75 -3.85 -11.93
N THR A 90 -10.22 -2.69 -11.53
CA THR A 90 -9.35 -1.86 -12.39
C THR A 90 -8.03 -1.47 -11.74
N ASP A 91 -7.94 -1.53 -10.42
CA ASP A 91 -6.83 -0.95 -9.65
C ASP A 91 -5.85 -1.99 -9.10
N THR A 92 -5.97 -3.26 -9.54
CA THR A 92 -5.07 -4.35 -9.15
C THR A 92 -4.48 -5.04 -10.38
N TYR A 93 -3.29 -5.63 -10.25
CA TYR A 93 -2.64 -6.38 -11.33
C TYR A 93 -2.56 -7.89 -11.07
N ASP A 94 -3.16 -8.36 -9.97
CA ASP A 94 -3.15 -9.75 -9.54
C ASP A 94 -4.40 -10.10 -8.70
N ALA A 95 -5.54 -9.74 -9.24
CA ALA A 95 -6.87 -10.10 -8.71
C ALA A 95 -7.07 -9.69 -7.23
N GLY A 96 -6.66 -8.50 -6.84
CA GLY A 96 -6.94 -7.92 -5.52
C GLY A 96 -5.87 -8.13 -4.46
N LEU A 97 -4.70 -8.69 -4.81
CA LEU A 97 -3.57 -8.82 -3.88
C LEU A 97 -2.74 -7.54 -3.81
N HIS A 98 -2.35 -6.99 -4.96
CA HIS A 98 -1.58 -5.75 -5.02
C HIS A 98 -2.24 -4.72 -5.93
N LEU A 99 -2.14 -3.47 -5.52
CA LEU A 99 -2.55 -2.35 -6.36
C LEU A 99 -1.62 -2.22 -7.57
N ASN A 100 -2.23 -1.97 -8.73
CA ASN A 100 -1.48 -1.49 -9.87
C ASN A 100 -1.14 0.00 -9.71
N ILE A 101 -0.52 0.58 -10.72
CA ILE A 101 -0.08 1.98 -10.65
C ILE A 101 -1.23 2.96 -10.42
N TYR A 102 -2.42 2.69 -10.94
CA TYR A 102 -3.59 3.57 -10.81
C TYR A 102 -4.18 3.50 -9.40
N GLY A 103 -4.30 2.30 -8.83
CA GLY A 103 -4.71 2.11 -7.45
C GLY A 103 -3.68 2.69 -6.46
N ALA A 104 -2.39 2.51 -6.74
CA ALA A 104 -1.31 3.08 -5.93
C ALA A 104 -1.31 4.62 -5.95
N GLU A 105 -1.63 5.26 -7.08
CA GLU A 105 -1.77 6.73 -7.15
C GLU A 105 -2.95 7.24 -6.30
N LYS A 106 -4.10 6.55 -6.36
CA LYS A 106 -5.27 6.89 -5.54
C LYS A 106 -4.94 6.78 -4.05
N LEU A 107 -4.37 5.65 -3.64
CA LEU A 107 -3.94 5.41 -2.26
C LEU A 107 -2.91 6.44 -1.79
N SER A 108 -1.89 6.73 -2.60
CA SER A 108 -0.84 7.68 -2.26
C SER A 108 -1.39 9.10 -2.05
N ARG A 109 -2.34 9.50 -2.86
CA ARG A 109 -3.01 10.82 -2.74
C ARG A 109 -3.81 10.90 -1.43
N TYR A 110 -4.62 9.90 -1.14
CA TYR A 110 -5.40 9.81 0.10
C TYR A 110 -4.48 9.82 1.33
N PHE A 111 -3.41 9.01 1.31
CA PHE A 111 -2.48 8.91 2.43
C PHE A 111 -1.65 10.19 2.62
N ALA A 112 -1.32 10.89 1.55
CA ALA A 112 -0.65 12.19 1.63
C ALA A 112 -1.49 13.23 2.37
N GLU A 113 -2.82 13.23 2.20
CA GLU A 113 -3.73 14.10 2.96
C GLU A 113 -3.71 13.78 4.45
N ILE A 114 -3.67 12.50 4.82
CA ILE A 114 -3.51 12.06 6.21
C ILE A 114 -2.17 12.54 6.77
N LEU A 115 -1.06 12.34 6.04
CA LEU A 115 0.27 12.75 6.48
C LEU A 115 0.36 14.27 6.68
N ALA A 116 -0.20 15.06 5.77
CA ALA A 116 -0.20 16.51 5.90
C ALA A 116 -1.12 16.99 7.03
N GLY A 117 -2.36 16.48 7.09
CA GLY A 117 -3.39 16.95 8.03
C GLY A 117 -3.20 16.45 9.46
N ARG A 118 -2.83 15.17 9.63
CA ARG A 118 -2.72 14.55 10.96
C ARG A 118 -1.32 14.60 11.55
N TYR A 119 -0.30 14.45 10.70
CA TYR A 119 1.10 14.35 11.14
C TYR A 119 1.91 15.61 10.84
N GLY A 120 1.30 16.61 10.20
CA GLY A 120 1.94 17.89 9.94
C GLY A 120 3.14 17.80 8.98
N VAL A 121 3.15 16.77 8.10
CA VAL A 121 4.20 16.66 7.07
C VAL A 121 4.10 17.88 6.15
N PRO A 122 5.16 18.71 6.05
CA PRO A 122 5.09 19.96 5.33
C PRO A 122 5.04 19.73 3.82
N ASP A 123 4.28 20.58 3.13
CA ASP A 123 4.39 20.73 1.67
C ASP A 123 5.75 21.37 1.34
N ARG A 124 6.53 20.68 0.53
CA ARG A 124 7.86 21.14 0.09
C ARG A 124 7.96 21.39 -1.40
N ARG A 125 6.83 21.58 -2.07
CA ARG A 125 6.82 21.87 -3.52
C ARG A 125 7.46 23.22 -3.86
N ASP A 126 7.47 24.15 -2.89
CA ASP A 126 8.14 25.45 -3.03
C ASP A 126 9.65 25.42 -2.72
N ASP A 127 10.19 24.27 -2.25
CA ASP A 127 11.62 24.07 -2.07
C ASP A 127 12.26 23.70 -3.42
N GLU A 128 13.01 24.62 -4.02
CA GLU A 128 13.58 24.47 -5.37
C GLU A 128 14.43 23.20 -5.53
N THR A 129 15.18 22.81 -4.48
CA THR A 129 16.03 21.62 -4.52
C THR A 129 15.19 20.34 -4.53
N VAL A 130 14.18 20.27 -3.67
CA VAL A 130 13.25 19.13 -3.60
C VAL A 130 12.41 19.04 -4.86
N SER A 131 11.90 20.17 -5.33
CA SER A 131 11.06 20.26 -6.53
C SER A 131 11.79 19.78 -7.78
N ALA A 132 13.04 20.24 -8.00
CA ALA A 132 13.85 19.83 -9.14
C ALA A 132 14.16 18.31 -9.17
N ASP A 133 14.44 17.71 -7.98
CA ASP A 133 14.66 16.27 -7.86
C ASP A 133 13.37 15.48 -8.17
N TRP A 134 12.22 15.95 -7.64
CA TRP A 134 10.93 15.34 -7.91
C TRP A 134 10.47 15.49 -9.36
N GLU A 135 10.72 16.61 -10.02
CA GLU A 135 10.40 16.78 -11.45
C GLU A 135 11.09 15.72 -12.31
N ASN A 136 12.37 15.45 -12.04
CA ASN A 136 13.11 14.41 -12.75
C ASN A 136 12.54 13.01 -12.47
N LYS A 137 12.19 12.71 -11.21
CA LYS A 137 11.58 11.43 -10.82
C LYS A 137 10.19 11.26 -11.44
N CYS A 138 9.36 12.29 -11.43
CA CYS A 138 8.04 12.29 -12.06
C CYS A 138 8.15 12.07 -13.57
N LYS A 139 9.10 12.73 -14.24
CA LYS A 139 9.34 12.53 -15.66
C LYS A 139 9.68 11.07 -15.97
N ALA A 140 10.65 10.49 -15.26
CA ALA A 140 11.02 9.09 -15.44
C ALA A 140 9.85 8.12 -15.15
N TYR A 141 9.05 8.42 -14.14
CA TYR A 141 7.85 7.66 -13.80
C TYR A 141 6.81 7.66 -14.93
N TYR A 142 6.49 8.83 -15.48
CA TYR A 142 5.51 8.93 -16.57
C TYR A 142 6.04 8.38 -17.90
N GLU A 143 7.34 8.45 -18.16
CA GLU A 143 7.98 7.77 -19.31
C GLU A 143 7.84 6.25 -19.17
N LEU A 144 8.09 5.69 -17.98
CA LEU A 144 7.89 4.26 -17.69
C LEU A 144 6.42 3.86 -17.85
N LEU A 145 5.49 4.66 -17.33
CA LEU A 145 4.06 4.39 -17.45
C LEU A 145 3.62 4.40 -18.92
N ALA A 146 4.09 5.37 -19.71
CA ALA A 146 3.78 5.44 -21.13
C ALA A 146 4.32 4.21 -21.88
N ALA A 147 5.54 3.75 -21.56
CA ALA A 147 6.12 2.55 -22.15
C ALA A 147 5.30 1.29 -21.79
N GLN A 148 4.89 1.13 -20.53
CA GLN A 148 4.04 0.01 -20.11
C GLN A 148 2.67 0.03 -20.80
N ASN A 149 2.04 1.19 -20.93
CA ASN A 149 0.76 1.31 -21.63
C ASN A 149 0.89 0.97 -23.13
N ALA A 150 2.00 1.33 -23.76
CA ALA A 150 2.27 0.95 -25.14
C ALA A 150 2.44 -0.57 -25.30
N GLU A 151 3.14 -1.23 -24.34
CA GLU A 151 3.23 -2.70 -24.34
C GLU A 151 1.87 -3.36 -24.15
N LEU A 152 1.03 -2.85 -23.25
CA LEU A 152 -0.32 -3.37 -23.02
C LEU A 152 -1.20 -3.21 -24.27
N GLU A 153 -1.10 -2.08 -24.98
CA GLU A 153 -1.83 -1.82 -26.22
C GLU A 153 -1.36 -2.73 -27.36
N GLU A 154 -0.05 -2.97 -27.48
CA GLU A 154 0.53 -3.77 -28.57
C GLU A 154 0.41 -5.28 -28.32
N TYR A 155 0.68 -5.74 -27.07
CA TYR A 155 0.80 -7.18 -26.76
C TYR A 155 -0.32 -7.70 -25.86
N GLY A 156 -1.07 -6.84 -25.17
CA GLY A 156 -2.06 -7.24 -24.15
C GLY A 156 -1.45 -7.64 -22.80
N TYR A 157 -0.14 -7.55 -22.63
CA TYR A 157 0.59 -7.82 -21.40
C TYR A 157 1.90 -7.04 -21.34
N LEU A 158 2.51 -6.94 -20.14
CA LEU A 158 3.81 -6.28 -19.94
C LEU A 158 4.97 -7.21 -20.35
N LYS A 159 5.40 -7.10 -21.59
CA LYS A 159 6.47 -7.92 -22.15
C LYS A 159 7.81 -7.71 -21.42
N SER A 160 8.11 -6.49 -21.02
CA SER A 160 9.33 -6.15 -20.27
C SER A 160 9.42 -6.83 -18.91
N TRP A 161 8.30 -7.26 -18.32
CA TRP A 161 8.24 -7.98 -17.04
C TRP A 161 8.36 -9.50 -17.21
N THR A 162 7.93 -10.05 -18.34
CA THR A 162 8.04 -11.50 -18.60
C THR A 162 9.45 -11.95 -18.98
N LEU A 163 10.29 -11.06 -19.50
CA LEU A 163 11.68 -11.37 -19.86
C LEU A 163 12.63 -11.47 -18.65
N GLY A 164 12.17 -11.12 -17.44
CA GLY A 164 12.93 -11.22 -16.19
C GLY A 164 12.91 -12.60 -15.53
N ASP A 165 11.94 -13.44 -15.84
CA ASP A 165 11.74 -14.75 -15.22
C ASP A 165 12.53 -15.89 -15.90
N GLU A 166 13.29 -15.60 -16.95
CA GLU A 166 14.14 -16.55 -17.70
C GLU A 166 15.64 -16.50 -17.32
N LYS A 167 15.96 -16.07 -16.06
CA LYS A 167 17.36 -16.09 -15.59
C LYS A 167 17.54 -16.89 -14.34
#